data_16630b3c607fee5745b06000a50bb98b
#
_entry.id   16630b3c607fee5745b06000a50bb98b
#
_cell.length_a   1.000
_cell.length_b   1.000
_cell.length_c   1.000
_cell.angle_alpha   90.00
_cell.angle_beta   90.00
_cell.angle_gamma   90.00
#
_symmetry.space_group_name_H-M   'P 1'
#
loop_
_entity.id
_entity.type
_entity.pdbx_description
1 polymer ?
#
loop_
_entity_poly.entity_id
_entity_poly.type
_entity_poly.pdbx_seq_one_letter_code
_entity_poly.pdbx_strand_id
1 'polypeptide(L)'
;MKGFIILLLSLSCSISMAQENMPLSNSHVIKPNIVYILADDLGIGDVSGLNPEAKVNTPNIDKLIHNGMTFTDAHTTSSVCTPSRYSIMTGEYAWRTKLKGRVLDGYSKALIEEDKDTAPKLLQRNGYETAMIGKWHLGWNWQFKTEETFEMDPKNPYQFKEDISDKVDYSKPFTGGPTDCGFDYFFGLNASLDFPPYVYSENNKLITIPTATMKPDGKDKNFPGGRKKDLVGGQKLKRKGDKAPDFKAEQV
;
A
#
# COMPACT_ATOMS: atom_id res chain seq x y z
N MET A 1 -26.85 -85.45 28.87
CA MET A 1 -26.05 -84.35 28.25
C MET A 1 -26.45 -83.08 28.97
N LYS A 2 -25.57 -82.54 29.80
CA LYS A 2 -25.85 -81.41 30.68
C LYS A 2 -25.35 -80.13 29.97
N GLY A 3 -26.28 -79.22 29.62
CA GLY A 3 -25.95 -77.92 29.08
C GLY A 3 -25.56 -76.97 30.18
N PHE A 4 -24.41 -76.36 30.01
CA PHE A 4 -23.88 -75.31 30.90
C PHE A 4 -24.29 -73.93 30.33
N ILE A 5 -25.06 -73.17 31.05
CA ILE A 5 -25.46 -71.82 30.76
C ILE A 5 -24.44 -70.91 31.45
N ILE A 6 -23.63 -70.19 30.69
CA ILE A 6 -22.74 -69.16 31.18
C ILE A 6 -23.43 -67.81 31.12
N LEU A 7 -23.67 -67.25 32.31
CA LEU A 7 -24.28 -65.94 32.50
C LEU A 7 -23.18 -64.88 32.49
N LEU A 8 -23.07 -64.09 31.40
CA LEU A 8 -22.18 -62.97 31.30
C LEU A 8 -22.83 -61.74 31.96
N LEU A 9 -22.38 -61.37 33.16
CA LEU A 9 -22.69 -60.09 33.77
C LEU A 9 -21.84 -59.01 33.07
N SER A 10 -22.45 -58.14 32.26
CA SER A 10 -21.84 -56.91 31.74
C SER A 10 -21.91 -55.81 32.79
N LEU A 11 -20.79 -55.51 33.40
CA LEU A 11 -20.61 -54.37 34.28
C LEU A 11 -20.43 -53.10 33.45
N SER A 12 -21.49 -52.37 33.18
CA SER A 12 -21.41 -51.06 32.49
C SER A 12 -20.96 -49.99 33.49
N CYS A 13 -19.69 -49.66 33.42
CA CYS A 13 -19.11 -48.55 34.17
C CYS A 13 -19.47 -47.24 33.42
N SER A 14 -20.48 -46.54 33.89
CA SER A 14 -20.82 -45.19 33.39
C SER A 14 -19.83 -44.20 33.97
N ILE A 15 -18.81 -43.83 33.18
CA ILE A 15 -17.93 -42.67 33.47
C ILE A 15 -18.73 -41.42 33.14
N SER A 16 -19.32 -40.81 34.14
CA SER A 16 -19.87 -39.46 34.06
C SER A 16 -18.69 -38.47 33.95
N MET A 17 -18.35 -38.06 32.72
CA MET A 17 -17.47 -36.94 32.51
C MET A 17 -18.22 -35.69 32.94
N ALA A 18 -17.94 -35.21 34.12
CA ALA A 18 -18.31 -33.86 34.52
C ALA A 18 -17.51 -32.89 33.64
N GLN A 19 -18.16 -32.37 32.63
CA GLN A 19 -17.64 -31.28 31.82
C GLN A 19 -17.75 -30.03 32.70
N GLU A 20 -16.69 -29.76 33.45
CA GLU A 20 -16.54 -28.45 34.10
C GLU A 20 -16.56 -27.41 33.00
N ASN A 21 -17.68 -26.69 32.91
CA ASN A 21 -17.73 -25.44 32.16
C ASN A 21 -16.75 -24.44 32.84
N MET A 22 -15.48 -24.52 32.45
CA MET A 22 -14.57 -23.43 32.76
C MET A 22 -15.15 -22.16 32.13
N PRO A 23 -15.45 -21.13 32.91
CA PRO A 23 -15.86 -19.88 32.36
C PRO A 23 -14.72 -19.46 31.41
N LEU A 24 -15.02 -19.27 30.13
CA LEU A 24 -14.12 -18.62 29.19
C LEU A 24 -13.71 -17.32 29.87
N SER A 25 -12.53 -17.29 30.45
CA SER A 25 -11.92 -16.06 30.92
C SER A 25 -12.01 -15.09 29.75
N ASN A 26 -12.78 -14.02 29.92
CA ASN A 26 -12.70 -12.85 29.06
C ASN A 26 -11.32 -12.23 29.27
N SER A 27 -10.27 -12.94 28.88
CA SER A 27 -8.96 -12.34 28.70
C SER A 27 -9.19 -11.28 27.62
N HIS A 28 -9.17 -10.02 28.03
CA HIS A 28 -9.05 -8.90 27.10
C HIS A 28 -7.79 -9.20 26.29
N VAL A 29 -7.98 -9.75 25.11
CA VAL A 29 -6.88 -9.94 24.15
C VAL A 29 -6.40 -8.53 23.84
N ILE A 30 -5.28 -8.16 24.45
CA ILE A 30 -4.64 -6.87 24.17
C ILE A 30 -4.21 -6.93 22.71
N LYS A 31 -4.90 -6.19 21.86
CA LYS A 31 -4.56 -6.08 20.45
C LYS A 31 -3.25 -5.31 20.32
N PRO A 32 -2.23 -5.87 19.67
CA PRO A 32 -0.98 -5.16 19.48
C PRO A 32 -1.15 -3.99 18.50
N ASN A 33 -0.37 -2.94 18.68
CA ASN A 33 -0.20 -1.94 17.63
C ASN A 33 0.58 -2.56 16.46
N ILE A 34 0.18 -2.24 15.23
CA ILE A 34 0.78 -2.76 14.00
C ILE A 34 1.39 -1.60 13.23
N VAL A 35 2.70 -1.64 13.01
CA VAL A 35 3.41 -0.68 12.17
C VAL A 35 3.95 -1.43 10.95
N TYR A 36 3.44 -1.09 9.77
CA TYR A 36 3.89 -1.64 8.50
C TYR A 36 4.77 -0.61 7.78
N ILE A 37 6.03 -0.94 7.56
CA ILE A 37 6.99 -0.07 6.89
C ILE A 37 7.35 -0.68 5.54
N LEU A 38 7.00 0.02 4.45
CA LEU A 38 7.33 -0.36 3.09
C LEU A 38 8.43 0.56 2.56
N ALA A 39 9.63 0.02 2.41
CA ALA A 39 10.71 0.71 1.72
C ALA A 39 10.53 0.56 0.19
N ASP A 40 10.54 1.68 -0.52
CA ASP A 40 10.36 1.73 -1.98
C ASP A 40 11.73 1.60 -2.66
N ASP A 41 11.87 0.60 -3.54
CA ASP A 41 13.10 0.28 -4.28
C ASP A 41 14.33 -0.08 -3.41
N LEU A 42 14.14 -0.52 -2.17
CA LEU A 42 15.22 -1.03 -1.33
C LEU A 42 15.47 -2.51 -1.65
N GLY A 43 16.66 -2.83 -2.13
CA GLY A 43 17.09 -4.20 -2.37
C GLY A 43 17.57 -4.89 -1.10
N ILE A 44 17.40 -6.22 -1.03
CA ILE A 44 17.93 -7.01 0.08
C ILE A 44 19.45 -6.84 0.24
N GLY A 45 20.17 -6.61 -0.87
CA GLY A 45 21.61 -6.37 -0.89
C GLY A 45 22.04 -5.03 -0.28
N ASP A 46 21.09 -4.08 -0.08
CA ASP A 46 21.36 -2.77 0.49
C ASP A 46 21.24 -2.75 2.05
N VAL A 47 20.78 -3.85 2.64
CA VAL A 47 20.59 -3.97 4.08
C VAL A 47 21.82 -4.62 4.70
N SER A 48 22.57 -3.86 5.53
CA SER A 48 23.86 -4.32 6.08
C SER A 48 23.75 -5.57 6.96
N GLY A 49 22.65 -5.75 7.67
CA GLY A 49 22.39 -6.97 8.45
C GLY A 49 22.11 -8.23 7.63
N LEU A 50 21.84 -8.09 6.32
CA LEU A 50 21.59 -9.21 5.40
C LEU A 50 22.70 -9.40 4.36
N ASN A 51 23.50 -8.37 4.12
CA ASN A 51 24.62 -8.39 3.18
C ASN A 51 25.85 -7.72 3.76
N PRO A 52 26.91 -8.48 4.09
CA PRO A 52 28.16 -7.92 4.59
C PRO A 52 28.86 -6.95 3.64
N GLU A 53 28.54 -7.02 2.33
CA GLU A 53 29.09 -6.14 1.31
C GLU A 53 28.18 -4.93 1.01
N ALA A 54 27.14 -4.71 1.82
CA ALA A 54 26.27 -3.55 1.68
C ALA A 54 27.08 -2.25 1.78
N LYS A 55 26.85 -1.33 0.85
CA LYS A 55 27.59 -0.05 0.80
C LYS A 55 27.00 1.00 1.74
N VAL A 56 25.85 0.73 2.32
CA VAL A 56 25.12 1.61 3.23
C VAL A 56 24.90 0.88 4.53
N ASN A 57 25.22 1.51 5.66
CA ASN A 57 24.92 0.96 6.96
C ASN A 57 23.45 1.20 7.31
N THR A 58 22.76 0.15 7.71
CA THR A 58 21.33 0.18 8.08
C THR A 58 21.10 -0.23 9.55
N PRO A 59 21.71 0.45 10.54
CA PRO A 59 21.78 -0.03 11.91
C PRO A 59 20.43 -0.23 12.59
N ASN A 60 19.42 0.54 12.21
CA ASN A 60 18.06 0.39 12.75
C ASN A 60 17.32 -0.80 12.14
N ILE A 61 17.50 -1.07 10.85
CA ILE A 61 16.96 -2.27 10.20
C ILE A 61 17.68 -3.50 10.74
N ASP A 62 19.01 -3.45 10.87
CA ASP A 62 19.83 -4.52 11.43
C ASP A 62 19.40 -4.89 12.86
N LYS A 63 19.05 -3.88 13.66
CA LYS A 63 18.51 -4.09 15.01
C LYS A 63 17.14 -4.81 14.97
N LEU A 64 16.28 -4.50 14.00
CA LEU A 64 15.02 -5.23 13.83
C LEU A 64 15.26 -6.68 13.40
N ILE A 65 16.21 -6.92 12.48
CA ILE A 65 16.64 -8.25 12.07
C ILE A 65 17.14 -9.06 13.26
N HIS A 66 17.98 -8.47 14.11
CA HIS A 66 18.57 -9.16 15.25
C HIS A 66 17.55 -9.50 16.34
N ASN A 67 16.56 -8.63 16.57
CA ASN A 67 15.58 -8.77 17.66
C ASN A 67 14.24 -9.36 17.22
N GLY A 68 14.04 -9.58 15.93
CA GLY A 68 12.78 -10.05 15.35
C GLY A 68 12.93 -11.32 14.53
N MET A 69 12.01 -11.49 13.62
CA MET A 69 12.01 -12.61 12.67
C MET A 69 12.38 -12.08 11.28
N THR A 70 13.32 -12.74 10.61
CA THR A 70 13.72 -12.43 9.24
C THR A 70 13.25 -13.53 8.30
N PHE A 71 12.49 -13.14 7.28
CA PHE A 71 12.07 -14.03 6.21
C PHE A 71 13.14 -14.01 5.11
N THR A 72 13.86 -15.11 4.93
CA THR A 72 14.96 -15.21 3.98
C THR A 72 14.53 -15.55 2.55
N ASP A 73 13.27 -15.97 2.37
CA ASP A 73 12.67 -16.33 1.08
C ASP A 73 11.27 -15.70 0.95
N ALA A 74 11.18 -14.38 1.13
CA ALA A 74 9.97 -13.63 0.94
C ALA A 74 10.00 -12.91 -0.41
N HIS A 75 8.93 -13.07 -1.19
CA HIS A 75 8.80 -12.50 -2.52
C HIS A 75 7.68 -11.46 -2.57
N THR A 76 7.97 -10.32 -3.17
CA THR A 76 6.92 -9.37 -3.54
C THR A 76 6.10 -9.91 -4.72
N THR A 77 4.85 -9.50 -4.80
CA THR A 77 3.95 -9.92 -5.89
C THR A 77 4.28 -9.30 -7.24
N SER A 78 5.08 -8.25 -7.25
CA SER A 78 5.55 -7.55 -8.45
C SER A 78 6.84 -6.79 -8.14
N SER A 79 7.62 -6.51 -9.17
CA SER A 79 8.85 -5.71 -9.09
C SER A 79 8.62 -4.20 -9.24
N VAL A 80 7.37 -3.73 -9.31
CA VAL A 80 7.03 -2.31 -9.50
C VAL A 80 5.91 -1.87 -8.55
N CYS A 81 5.82 -0.55 -8.35
CA CYS A 81 5.05 0.12 -7.30
C CYS A 81 3.57 -0.29 -7.23
N THR A 82 2.77 0.10 -8.23
CA THR A 82 1.30 -0.06 -8.19
C THR A 82 0.85 -1.49 -7.96
N PRO A 83 1.31 -2.50 -8.71
CA PRO A 83 0.84 -3.87 -8.50
C PRO A 83 1.28 -4.46 -7.16
N SER A 84 2.46 -4.11 -6.64
CA SER A 84 2.89 -4.54 -5.30
C SER A 84 2.00 -3.92 -4.22
N ARG A 85 1.73 -2.61 -4.31
CA ARG A 85 0.87 -1.89 -3.36
C ARG A 85 -0.57 -2.38 -3.40
N TYR A 86 -1.10 -2.68 -4.59
CA TYR A 86 -2.42 -3.28 -4.72
C TYR A 86 -2.51 -4.62 -3.96
N SER A 87 -1.52 -5.47 -4.12
CA SER A 87 -1.51 -6.77 -3.45
C SER A 87 -1.35 -6.65 -1.93
N ILE A 88 -0.56 -5.71 -1.44
CA ILE A 88 -0.44 -5.42 0.00
C ILE A 88 -1.79 -4.98 0.57
N MET A 89 -2.53 -4.13 -0.16
CA MET A 89 -3.82 -3.62 0.29
C MET A 89 -4.93 -4.66 0.27
N THR A 90 -4.94 -5.54 -0.74
CA THR A 90 -6.11 -6.40 -1.06
C THR A 90 -5.86 -7.89 -0.86
N GLY A 91 -4.62 -8.32 -0.72
CA GLY A 91 -4.24 -9.74 -0.72
C GLY A 91 -4.36 -10.41 -2.10
N GLU A 92 -4.59 -9.65 -3.17
CA GLU A 92 -4.77 -10.17 -4.52
C GLU A 92 -3.69 -9.69 -5.48
N TYR A 93 -3.39 -10.47 -6.50
CA TYR A 93 -2.50 -10.04 -7.58
C TYR A 93 -3.15 -8.97 -8.45
N ALA A 94 -2.46 -7.87 -8.71
CA ALA A 94 -2.97 -6.77 -9.53
C ALA A 94 -3.34 -7.19 -10.97
N TRP A 95 -2.70 -8.19 -11.54
CA TRP A 95 -3.03 -8.70 -12.88
C TRP A 95 -4.41 -9.40 -12.95
N ARG A 96 -5.06 -9.65 -11.80
CA ARG A 96 -6.47 -10.09 -11.76
C ARG A 96 -7.45 -8.95 -12.03
N THR A 97 -7.03 -7.70 -11.85
CA THR A 97 -7.79 -6.51 -12.25
C THR A 97 -7.66 -6.25 -13.75
N LYS A 98 -8.21 -5.14 -14.21
CA LYS A 98 -8.00 -4.67 -15.60
C LYS A 98 -6.57 -4.14 -15.82
N LEU A 99 -5.81 -3.83 -14.76
CA LEU A 99 -4.41 -3.42 -14.85
C LEU A 99 -3.52 -4.66 -15.08
N LYS A 100 -3.26 -4.98 -16.34
CA LYS A 100 -2.47 -6.16 -16.72
C LYS A 100 -0.96 -5.95 -16.65
N GLY A 101 -0.51 -4.74 -16.42
CA GLY A 101 0.91 -4.39 -16.31
C GLY A 101 1.11 -2.88 -16.14
N ARG A 102 2.35 -2.48 -15.92
CA ARG A 102 2.76 -1.09 -15.67
C ARG A 102 2.29 -0.57 -14.30
N VAL A 103 2.49 0.72 -14.09
CA VAL A 103 2.06 1.47 -12.93
C VAL A 103 1.07 2.55 -13.36
N LEU A 104 0.30 3.04 -12.43
CA LEU A 104 -0.57 4.20 -12.64
C LEU A 104 0.26 5.49 -12.67
N ASP A 105 -0.28 6.54 -13.26
CA ASP A 105 0.26 7.90 -13.12
C ASP A 105 -0.52 8.69 -12.06
N GLY A 106 -0.17 9.97 -11.89
CA GLY A 106 -0.81 10.80 -10.88
C GLY A 106 -2.22 11.26 -11.21
N TYR A 107 -2.70 11.03 -12.43
CA TYR A 107 -4.07 11.36 -12.84
C TYR A 107 -4.95 10.12 -13.01
N SER A 108 -4.39 8.95 -12.85
CA SER A 108 -5.12 7.69 -13.02
C SER A 108 -6.26 7.54 -12.02
N LYS A 109 -7.34 6.93 -12.49
CA LYS A 109 -8.50 6.57 -11.65
C LYS A 109 -8.10 5.56 -10.57
N ALA A 110 -8.91 5.51 -9.51
CA ALA A 110 -8.76 4.53 -8.45
C ALA A 110 -8.73 3.09 -9.01
N LEU A 111 -7.71 2.33 -8.61
CA LEU A 111 -7.55 0.92 -8.98
C LEU A 111 -8.35 0.00 -8.07
N ILE A 112 -8.48 0.37 -6.78
CA ILE A 112 -9.25 -0.39 -5.79
C ILE A 112 -10.71 0.00 -5.93
N GLU A 113 -11.57 -0.97 -6.20
CA GLU A 113 -13.00 -0.79 -6.29
C GLU A 113 -13.58 -0.47 -4.89
N GLU A 114 -14.65 0.31 -4.84
CA GLU A 114 -15.23 0.84 -3.59
C GLU A 114 -15.66 -0.27 -2.62
N ASP A 115 -16.24 -1.34 -3.15
CA ASP A 115 -16.70 -2.50 -2.40
C ASP A 115 -15.58 -3.49 -2.05
N LYS A 116 -14.37 -3.26 -2.57
CA LYS A 116 -13.22 -4.14 -2.32
C LYS A 116 -12.83 -4.15 -0.86
N ASP A 117 -12.69 -5.34 -0.32
CA ASP A 117 -12.12 -5.51 1.01
C ASP A 117 -10.61 -5.25 1.00
N THR A 118 -10.14 -4.54 2.02
CA THR A 118 -8.74 -4.13 2.14
C THR A 118 -8.22 -4.39 3.55
N ALA A 119 -6.92 -4.49 3.69
CA ALA A 119 -6.28 -4.70 4.99
C ALA A 119 -6.70 -3.62 6.04
N PRO A 120 -6.68 -2.31 5.74
CA PRO A 120 -7.16 -1.31 6.70
C PRO A 120 -8.67 -1.43 7.00
N LYS A 121 -9.55 -1.72 6.03
CA LYS A 121 -10.97 -1.99 6.30
C LYS A 121 -11.13 -3.17 7.25
N LEU A 122 -10.35 -4.24 7.07
CA LEU A 122 -10.35 -5.38 8.00
C LEU A 122 -9.92 -4.97 9.40
N LEU A 123 -8.87 -4.16 9.52
CA LEU A 123 -8.38 -3.68 10.81
C LEU A 123 -9.42 -2.78 11.50
N GLN A 124 -10.05 -1.85 10.80
CA GLN A 124 -11.14 -1.01 11.34
C GLN A 124 -12.29 -1.87 11.90
N ARG A 125 -12.75 -2.88 11.14
CA ARG A 125 -13.80 -3.79 11.62
C ARG A 125 -13.41 -4.55 12.88
N ASN A 126 -12.11 -4.65 13.14
CA ASN A 126 -11.56 -5.23 14.36
C ASN A 126 -11.20 -4.18 15.43
N GLY A 127 -11.64 -2.93 15.27
CA GLY A 127 -11.51 -1.87 16.26
C GLY A 127 -10.09 -1.27 16.33
N TYR A 128 -9.34 -1.29 15.24
CA TYR A 128 -8.12 -0.52 15.09
C TYR A 128 -8.42 0.85 14.48
N GLU A 129 -7.70 1.85 14.93
CA GLU A 129 -7.52 3.09 14.19
C GLU A 129 -6.41 2.89 13.17
N THR A 130 -6.59 3.42 11.97
CA THR A 130 -5.72 3.14 10.83
C THR A 130 -5.18 4.42 10.21
N ALA A 131 -3.88 4.45 9.92
CA ALA A 131 -3.27 5.60 9.26
C ALA A 131 -2.29 5.15 8.18
N MET A 132 -2.18 5.95 7.13
CA MET A 132 -1.18 5.77 6.08
C MET A 132 -0.40 7.07 5.87
N ILE A 133 0.91 6.96 5.84
CA ILE A 133 1.83 8.07 5.57
C ILE A 133 2.69 7.72 4.37
N GLY A 134 2.76 8.61 3.38
CA GLY A 134 3.67 8.49 2.24
C GLY A 134 2.98 8.24 0.90
N LYS A 135 3.64 7.48 0.03
CA LYS A 135 3.23 7.22 -1.35
C LYS A 135 2.04 6.26 -1.44
N TRP A 136 0.92 6.72 -2.04
CA TRP A 136 -0.24 5.88 -2.34
C TRP A 136 -0.05 5.02 -3.59
N HIS A 137 0.00 5.63 -4.74
CA HIS A 137 0.24 5.06 -6.06
C HIS A 137 -0.75 3.97 -6.50
N LEU A 138 -2.00 4.08 -6.06
CA LEU A 138 -3.11 3.22 -6.47
C LEU A 138 -4.24 3.99 -7.17
N GLY A 139 -3.94 5.24 -7.58
CA GLY A 139 -4.89 6.13 -8.20
C GLY A 139 -5.98 6.62 -7.25
N TRP A 140 -6.68 7.63 -7.66
CA TRP A 140 -7.92 8.13 -7.08
C TRP A 140 -8.73 8.89 -8.11
N ASN A 141 -9.99 9.20 -7.82
CA ASN A 141 -10.89 9.85 -8.75
C ASN A 141 -10.86 11.37 -8.50
N TRP A 142 -10.19 12.08 -9.37
CA TRP A 142 -10.19 13.54 -9.38
C TRP A 142 -11.58 14.10 -9.70
N GLN A 143 -11.90 15.26 -9.16
CA GLN A 143 -13.05 16.04 -9.60
C GLN A 143 -12.63 16.97 -10.74
N PHE A 144 -13.53 17.18 -11.70
CA PHE A 144 -13.27 18.03 -12.86
C PHE A 144 -13.98 19.38 -12.74
N LYS A 145 -13.48 20.38 -13.46
CA LYS A 145 -14.05 21.72 -13.53
C LYS A 145 -15.39 21.73 -14.26
N THR A 146 -15.61 20.80 -15.16
CA THR A 146 -16.78 20.65 -16.00
C THR A 146 -17.26 19.21 -16.00
N GLU A 147 -18.49 18.96 -16.42
CA GLU A 147 -19.07 17.59 -16.56
C GLU A 147 -18.63 16.91 -17.86
N GLU A 148 -17.41 17.09 -18.29
CA GLU A 148 -16.87 16.43 -19.47
C GLU A 148 -16.52 14.98 -19.19
N THR A 149 -16.66 14.14 -20.19
CA THR A 149 -16.19 12.74 -20.16
C THR A 149 -14.88 12.63 -20.95
N PHE A 150 -13.91 11.95 -20.39
CA PHE A 150 -12.59 11.77 -20.99
C PHE A 150 -12.37 10.33 -21.41
N GLU A 151 -11.77 10.14 -22.59
CA GLU A 151 -11.42 8.81 -23.07
C GLU A 151 -10.35 8.17 -22.22
N MET A 152 -10.53 6.88 -21.92
CA MET A 152 -9.52 6.08 -21.24
C MET A 152 -8.53 5.47 -22.25
N ASP A 153 -7.29 5.28 -21.83
CA ASP A 153 -6.29 4.58 -22.65
C ASP A 153 -6.75 3.10 -22.85
N PRO A 154 -6.92 2.63 -24.09
CA PRO A 154 -7.32 1.25 -24.36
C PRO A 154 -6.37 0.20 -23.77
N LYS A 155 -5.10 0.57 -23.53
CA LYS A 155 -4.07 -0.29 -22.95
C LYS A 155 -4.01 -0.23 -21.43
N ASN A 156 -4.60 0.80 -20.84
CA ASN A 156 -4.70 0.98 -19.39
C ASN A 156 -6.01 1.69 -19.03
N PRO A 157 -7.08 0.98 -18.72
CA PRO A 157 -8.41 1.56 -18.50
C PRO A 157 -8.51 2.43 -17.23
N TYR A 158 -7.44 2.59 -16.50
CA TYR A 158 -7.35 3.50 -15.35
C TYR A 158 -6.67 4.83 -15.70
N GLN A 159 -6.01 4.92 -16.87
CA GLN A 159 -5.37 6.14 -17.35
C GLN A 159 -6.22 6.83 -18.42
N PHE A 160 -6.18 8.15 -18.41
CA PHE A 160 -6.76 8.95 -19.49
C PHE A 160 -5.83 8.93 -20.71
N LYS A 161 -6.44 8.90 -21.89
CA LYS A 161 -5.71 8.90 -23.16
C LYS A 161 -4.98 10.22 -23.42
N GLU A 162 -5.54 11.30 -22.92
CA GLU A 162 -5.04 12.67 -23.06
C GLU A 162 -4.58 13.25 -21.72
N ASP A 163 -3.83 14.34 -21.78
CA ASP A 163 -3.47 15.11 -20.60
C ASP A 163 -4.69 15.87 -20.10
N ILE A 164 -5.13 15.55 -18.90
CA ILE A 164 -6.31 16.15 -18.24
C ILE A 164 -5.93 17.13 -17.13
N SER A 165 -4.66 17.47 -16.99
CA SER A 165 -4.16 18.28 -15.87
C SER A 165 -4.87 19.63 -15.74
N ASP A 166 -5.18 20.28 -16.87
CA ASP A 166 -5.90 21.56 -16.95
C ASP A 166 -7.41 21.43 -16.66
N LYS A 167 -7.95 20.22 -16.69
CA LYS A 167 -9.36 19.91 -16.44
C LYS A 167 -9.69 19.61 -14.98
N VAL A 168 -8.68 19.23 -14.18
CA VAL A 168 -8.86 18.87 -12.78
C VAL A 168 -9.19 20.09 -11.93
N ASP A 169 -10.19 19.95 -11.09
CA ASP A 169 -10.53 20.94 -10.03
C ASP A 169 -9.83 20.54 -8.73
N TYR A 170 -8.63 21.01 -8.54
CA TYR A 170 -7.82 20.74 -7.36
C TYR A 170 -8.37 21.30 -6.04
N SER A 171 -9.39 22.16 -6.09
CA SER A 171 -10.05 22.70 -4.89
C SER A 171 -11.05 21.73 -4.27
N LYS A 172 -11.46 20.72 -5.03
CA LYS A 172 -12.43 19.72 -4.60
C LYS A 172 -11.76 18.48 -4.01
N PRO A 173 -12.42 17.80 -3.06
CA PRO A 173 -11.93 16.52 -2.57
C PRO A 173 -11.98 15.45 -3.68
N PHE A 174 -10.97 14.61 -3.71
CA PHE A 174 -10.97 13.39 -4.55
C PHE A 174 -11.67 12.23 -3.82
N THR A 175 -12.02 11.18 -4.56
CA THR A 175 -12.62 9.94 -4.04
C THR A 175 -11.83 8.70 -4.48
N GLY A 176 -12.08 7.54 -3.88
CA GLY A 176 -11.37 6.31 -4.18
C GLY A 176 -9.92 6.31 -3.71
N GLY A 177 -9.57 7.23 -2.82
CA GLY A 177 -8.25 7.34 -2.22
C GLY A 177 -8.06 6.50 -0.95
N PRO A 178 -6.99 6.76 -0.19
CA PRO A 178 -6.67 5.98 1.00
C PRO A 178 -7.79 5.91 2.04
N THR A 179 -8.49 7.04 2.27
CA THR A 179 -9.58 7.08 3.26
C THR A 179 -10.78 6.25 2.83
N ASP A 180 -11.08 6.19 1.55
CA ASP A 180 -12.15 5.33 1.02
C ASP A 180 -11.76 3.84 1.04
N CYS A 181 -10.46 3.57 1.11
CA CYS A 181 -9.90 2.23 1.24
C CYS A 181 -9.70 1.78 2.70
N GLY A 182 -10.18 2.55 3.69
CA GLY A 182 -10.23 2.14 5.10
C GLY A 182 -9.11 2.70 5.98
N PHE A 183 -8.44 3.77 5.56
CA PHE A 183 -7.59 4.53 6.47
C PHE A 183 -8.38 5.68 7.10
N ASP A 184 -8.33 5.80 8.42
CA ASP A 184 -8.93 6.90 9.16
C ASP A 184 -8.16 8.22 8.93
N TYR A 185 -6.86 8.09 8.65
CA TYR A 185 -5.99 9.21 8.34
C TYR A 185 -5.03 8.87 7.19
N PHE A 186 -4.81 9.85 6.33
CA PHE A 186 -3.83 9.81 5.27
C PHE A 186 -3.05 11.11 5.17
N PHE A 187 -1.72 11.00 5.02
CA PHE A 187 -0.87 12.10 4.60
C PHE A 187 0.16 11.60 3.59
N GLY A 188 0.20 12.18 2.39
CA GLY A 188 1.17 11.71 1.41
C GLY A 188 0.94 12.19 -0.01
N LEU A 189 1.38 11.35 -0.95
CA LEU A 189 1.38 11.60 -2.39
C LEU A 189 0.44 10.63 -3.10
N ASN A 190 -0.21 11.11 -4.17
CA ASN A 190 -1.08 10.27 -5.00
C ASN A 190 -0.32 9.21 -5.81
N ALA A 191 0.87 9.55 -6.30
CA ALA A 191 1.71 8.66 -7.11
C ALA A 191 3.16 8.67 -6.60
N SER A 192 4.13 8.72 -7.48
CA SER A 192 5.54 8.82 -7.14
C SER A 192 6.12 10.16 -7.64
N LEU A 193 7.38 10.44 -7.31
CA LEU A 193 8.12 11.57 -7.87
C LEU A 193 8.36 11.47 -9.40
N ASP A 194 7.95 10.36 -10.01
CA ASP A 194 7.98 10.18 -11.46
C ASP A 194 6.81 10.84 -12.17
N PHE A 195 5.71 11.12 -11.46
CA PHE A 195 4.43 11.51 -12.05
C PHE A 195 3.84 12.75 -11.39
N PRO A 196 3.47 13.79 -12.18
CA PRO A 196 2.64 14.88 -11.67
C PRO A 196 1.19 14.38 -11.39
N PRO A 197 0.41 15.16 -10.62
CA PRO A 197 0.76 16.40 -9.96
C PRO A 197 1.65 16.16 -8.73
N TYR A 198 2.60 17.08 -8.51
CA TYR A 198 3.52 17.04 -7.37
C TYR A 198 2.89 17.86 -6.23
N VAL A 199 2.10 17.17 -5.42
CA VAL A 199 1.26 17.76 -4.37
C VAL A 199 1.25 16.86 -3.14
N TYR A 200 1.13 17.47 -1.96
CA TYR A 200 0.78 16.75 -0.74
C TYR A 200 -0.72 16.76 -0.53
N SER A 201 -1.21 15.65 -0.04
CA SER A 201 -2.62 15.47 0.31
C SER A 201 -2.75 15.07 1.77
N GLU A 202 -3.77 15.58 2.40
CA GLU A 202 -4.21 15.14 3.72
C GLU A 202 -5.65 14.64 3.59
N ASN A 203 -5.86 13.39 4.00
CA ASN A 203 -7.08 12.64 3.79
C ASN A 203 -7.50 12.63 2.31
N ASN A 204 -8.56 13.32 1.94
CA ASN A 204 -9.07 13.37 0.57
C ASN A 204 -8.92 14.73 -0.12
N LYS A 205 -8.06 15.62 0.41
CA LYS A 205 -7.86 16.97 -0.11
C LYS A 205 -6.39 17.29 -0.30
N LEU A 206 -6.10 18.15 -1.27
CA LEU A 206 -4.78 18.73 -1.38
C LEU A 206 -4.54 19.75 -0.26
N ILE A 207 -3.32 19.74 0.28
CA ILE A 207 -2.90 20.75 1.27
C ILE A 207 -2.73 22.10 0.58
N THR A 208 -2.09 22.10 -0.58
CA THR A 208 -1.86 23.29 -1.38
C THR A 208 -2.18 23.01 -2.84
N ILE A 209 -2.98 23.89 -3.44
CA ILE A 209 -3.35 23.80 -4.85
C ILE A 209 -2.13 24.10 -5.72
N PRO A 210 -1.84 23.28 -6.76
CA PRO A 210 -0.73 23.55 -7.66
C PRO A 210 -0.98 24.84 -8.47
N THR A 211 -0.01 25.75 -8.41
CA THR A 211 -0.05 27.05 -9.12
C THR A 211 1.11 27.21 -10.11
N ALA A 212 1.99 26.23 -10.16
CA ALA A 212 3.17 26.23 -11.04
C ALA A 212 3.22 24.95 -11.87
N THR A 213 3.88 25.03 -13.01
CA THR A 213 4.21 23.85 -13.82
C THR A 213 5.71 23.58 -13.68
N MET A 214 6.05 22.42 -13.15
CA MET A 214 7.43 21.94 -13.12
C MET A 214 7.84 21.55 -14.54
N LYS A 215 9.00 22.04 -14.98
CA LYS A 215 9.64 21.59 -16.21
C LYS A 215 10.85 20.74 -15.83
N PRO A 216 11.01 19.53 -16.41
CA PRO A 216 12.25 18.78 -16.22
C PRO A 216 13.44 19.64 -16.65
N ASP A 217 14.50 19.66 -15.86
CA ASP A 217 15.75 20.31 -16.30
C ASP A 217 16.20 19.65 -17.61
N GLY A 218 16.20 20.41 -18.70
CA GLY A 218 16.44 19.93 -20.08
C GLY A 218 17.82 19.29 -20.34
N LYS A 219 18.57 19.00 -19.27
CA LYS A 219 19.89 18.35 -19.31
C LYS A 219 19.78 16.81 -19.16
N ASP A 220 18.60 16.26 -18.90
CA ASP A 220 18.43 14.82 -18.66
C ASP A 220 17.77 14.11 -19.84
N LYS A 221 18.36 14.24 -21.05
CA LYS A 221 17.90 13.47 -22.21
C LYS A 221 18.19 11.97 -22.14
N ASN A 222 18.92 11.49 -21.14
CA ASN A 222 19.43 10.12 -21.06
C ASN A 222 19.04 9.41 -19.77
N PHE A 223 17.84 9.64 -19.24
CA PHE A 223 17.37 8.82 -18.13
C PHE A 223 16.42 7.72 -18.64
N PRO A 224 16.90 6.49 -18.73
CA PRO A 224 16.53 5.45 -17.82
C PRO A 224 17.75 5.08 -16.96
N GLY A 225 17.82 5.64 -15.74
CA GLY A 225 18.88 5.30 -14.79
C GLY A 225 20.20 6.09 -14.91
N GLY A 226 20.25 7.15 -15.72
CA GLY A 226 21.44 8.00 -15.87
C GLY A 226 21.81 8.74 -14.61
N ARG A 227 22.88 8.29 -13.98
CA ARG A 227 23.47 8.95 -12.80
C ARG A 227 24.23 10.18 -13.27
N LYS A 228 23.83 11.37 -12.86
CA LYS A 228 24.76 12.49 -12.74
C LYS A 228 25.10 12.70 -11.27
N LYS A 229 26.35 13.11 -11.04
CA LYS A 229 27.05 13.23 -9.76
C LYS A 229 26.38 14.15 -8.70
N ASP A 230 25.23 14.71 -8.99
CA ASP A 230 24.55 15.70 -8.17
C ASP A 230 23.38 15.14 -7.36
N LEU A 231 23.30 13.80 -7.24
CA LEU A 231 22.28 13.12 -6.44
C LEU A 231 22.80 12.80 -5.04
N VAL A 232 23.31 13.80 -4.36
CA VAL A 232 23.48 13.72 -2.91
C VAL A 232 22.27 14.39 -2.29
N GLY A 233 21.28 13.60 -1.91
CA GLY A 233 20.22 14.02 -0.99
C GLY A 233 18.86 14.41 -1.57
N GLY A 234 18.54 14.19 -2.84
CA GLY A 234 17.20 14.50 -3.32
C GLY A 234 16.84 13.80 -4.63
N GLN A 235 15.69 13.15 -4.69
CA GLN A 235 15.15 12.68 -5.96
C GLN A 235 14.65 13.88 -6.79
N LYS A 236 15.06 13.97 -8.05
CA LYS A 236 14.54 14.98 -8.98
C LYS A 236 13.17 14.57 -9.50
N LEU A 237 12.27 15.54 -9.58
CA LEU A 237 11.00 15.37 -10.26
C LEU A 237 11.25 15.07 -11.74
N LYS A 238 10.70 13.98 -12.28
CA LYS A 238 11.13 13.43 -13.56
C LYS A 238 10.32 13.94 -14.75
N ARG A 239 9.08 14.37 -14.53
CA ARG A 239 8.18 14.77 -15.63
C ARG A 239 7.66 16.18 -15.45
N LYS A 240 7.42 16.84 -16.60
CA LYS A 240 6.70 18.11 -16.61
C LYS A 240 5.28 17.90 -16.10
N GLY A 241 4.78 18.77 -15.24
CA GLY A 241 3.41 18.74 -14.75
C GLY A 241 3.18 19.68 -13.57
N ASP A 242 1.97 19.65 -13.07
CA ASP A 242 1.52 20.55 -12.01
C ASP A 242 2.25 20.29 -10.70
N LYS A 243 2.56 21.37 -10.00
CA LYS A 243 3.31 21.36 -8.75
C LYS A 243 2.74 22.39 -7.78
N ALA A 244 2.52 22.01 -6.53
CA ALA A 244 2.25 22.93 -5.44
C ALA A 244 3.53 23.71 -5.06
N PRO A 245 3.42 25.01 -4.65
CA PRO A 245 4.59 25.83 -4.34
C PRO A 245 5.40 25.30 -3.16
N ASP A 246 4.75 24.68 -2.20
CA ASP A 246 5.36 24.08 -1.00
C ASP A 246 5.91 22.66 -1.20
N PHE A 247 5.69 22.06 -2.36
CA PHE A 247 6.17 20.70 -2.63
C PHE A 247 7.68 20.69 -2.87
N LYS A 248 8.40 19.94 -2.05
CA LYS A 248 9.85 19.73 -2.16
C LYS A 248 10.14 18.24 -2.22
N ALA A 249 10.88 17.81 -3.26
CA ALA A 249 11.18 16.40 -3.49
C ALA A 249 12.06 15.78 -2.39
N GLU A 250 12.87 16.58 -1.73
CA GLU A 250 13.72 16.13 -0.63
C GLU A 250 12.98 15.82 0.68
N GLN A 251 11.69 16.07 0.73
CA GLN A 251 10.83 15.82 1.90
C GLN A 251 9.98 14.53 1.75
N VAL A 252 10.21 13.76 0.68
CA VAL A 252 9.42 12.57 0.35
C VAL A 252 10.20 11.29 0.63
#